data_a23636b104a3aeaa207d68cc61c14129
#
_entry.id   a23636b104a3aeaa207d68cc61c14129
#
_cell.length_a   1.000
_cell.length_b   1.000
_cell.length_c   1.000
_cell.angle_alpha   90.00
_cell.angle_beta   90.00
_cell.angle_gamma   90.00
#
_symmetry.space_group_name_H-M   'P 1'
#
loop_
_entity.id
_entity.type
_entity.pdbx_description
1 polymer ?
#
loop_
_entity_poly.entity_id
_entity_poly.type
_entity_poly.pdbx_seq_one_letter_code
_entity_poly.pdbx_strand_id
1 'polypeptide(L)'
;MAQMKTPGVYIIEKNAFPNSVVEVATAIPAFIGHTQFARDGNKDLTGIPFRISSMAEFHSFFGFAPTLRFGIRPEDSESEDTTNDINVLFPDGSCQLTLPKTFYALYYNMLLFYANGGGPCYIVSVGDYEHDFKSIDFTNALLALKKEQEPTLVVVPEAVYMEEGDCYKVQTAALMHCGNDMKNRFAILDVFNGYKDENGAVIKSFRENIGSNFLAYCASYYPWINTSIVTEKDITFYNIEKDSLEKLEELILNEFSKKSGVTNEAVNELMDKFKLLLTMKEDEAERFHTLLYQVSSVYRSILREIRLRINLLPPSASMAGLYTMVDNTRGVWKAPANISINNVVTPALSITNAEQEDLNVPMNGKAVNAIRSFPGEGIKVWGARTMDGNSLDWRYINVRRTMIFLEESIKNAARAYVFEPNVANTWVNMRSMIDGFLRGVWKRGGLAGTSPEDAYSIHIGLGDTMTPEDILEG
;
A
#
# COMPACT_ATOMS: atom_id res chain seq x y z
N MET A 1 36.71 34.43 -16.65
CA MET A 1 36.13 35.57 -15.92
C MET A 1 36.72 36.82 -16.49
N ALA A 2 35.93 37.74 -17.00
CA ALA A 2 36.39 39.02 -17.45
C ALA A 2 36.96 39.78 -16.23
N GLN A 3 38.24 40.18 -16.31
CA GLN A 3 38.90 40.89 -15.24
C GLN A 3 38.38 42.34 -15.22
N MET A 4 37.58 42.69 -14.21
CA MET A 4 37.05 44.04 -14.04
C MET A 4 38.21 44.99 -13.67
N LYS A 5 38.47 45.99 -14.50
CA LYS A 5 39.67 46.85 -14.39
C LYS A 5 39.42 48.17 -13.68
N THR A 6 38.17 48.48 -13.30
CA THR A 6 37.84 49.75 -12.60
C THR A 6 36.99 49.48 -11.35
N PRO A 7 37.16 50.25 -10.27
CA PRO A 7 36.26 50.17 -9.12
C PRO A 7 34.85 50.59 -9.52
N GLY A 8 33.85 49.76 -9.21
CA GLY A 8 32.44 50.03 -9.54
C GLY A 8 31.52 48.91 -9.04
N VAL A 9 30.22 49.14 -9.13
CA VAL A 9 29.20 48.13 -8.86
C VAL A 9 28.87 47.45 -10.19
N TYR A 10 29.07 46.15 -10.24
CA TYR A 10 28.79 45.33 -11.44
C TYR A 10 27.64 44.38 -11.17
N ILE A 11 26.67 44.41 -12.06
CA ILE A 11 25.57 43.43 -12.05
C ILE A 11 26.01 42.25 -12.91
N ILE A 12 26.14 41.10 -12.30
CA ILE A 12 26.39 39.84 -13.02
C ILE A 12 25.07 39.07 -13.00
N GLU A 13 24.44 38.96 -14.14
CA GLU A 13 23.32 38.04 -14.31
C GLU A 13 23.85 36.60 -14.29
N LYS A 14 23.41 35.82 -13.33
CA LYS A 14 23.60 34.36 -13.32
C LYS A 14 22.28 33.71 -13.71
N ASN A 15 22.33 32.77 -14.67
CA ASN A 15 21.20 31.92 -14.98
C ASN A 15 20.71 31.27 -13.70
N ALA A 16 19.46 31.49 -13.37
CA ALA A 16 18.80 30.92 -12.18
C ALA A 16 18.59 29.39 -12.28
N PHE A 17 18.66 28.85 -13.49
CA PHE A 17 18.54 27.41 -13.73
C PHE A 17 19.90 26.74 -13.60
N PRO A 18 20.05 25.77 -12.68
CA PRO A 18 21.27 25.00 -12.58
C PRO A 18 21.52 24.24 -13.90
N ASN A 19 22.75 24.26 -14.41
CA ASN A 19 23.17 23.44 -15.55
C ASN A 19 23.26 21.94 -15.18
N SER A 20 22.47 21.48 -14.22
CA SER A 20 22.46 20.10 -13.72
C SER A 20 21.01 19.60 -13.61
N VAL A 21 20.82 18.33 -13.89
CA VAL A 21 19.54 17.64 -13.67
C VAL A 21 19.27 17.57 -12.17
N VAL A 22 18.08 18.03 -11.76
CA VAL A 22 17.58 17.82 -10.40
C VAL A 22 16.86 16.50 -10.38
N GLU A 23 17.29 15.60 -9.50
CA GLU A 23 16.70 14.28 -9.35
C GLU A 23 15.27 14.37 -8.81
N VAL A 24 14.35 13.63 -9.44
CA VAL A 24 12.98 13.51 -8.94
C VAL A 24 12.93 12.53 -7.77
N ALA A 25 11.94 12.69 -6.90
CA ALA A 25 11.64 11.70 -5.87
C ALA A 25 11.24 10.35 -6.51
N THR A 26 11.59 9.24 -5.86
CA THR A 26 11.35 7.90 -6.42
C THR A 26 10.28 7.11 -5.70
N ALA A 27 10.01 7.41 -4.43
CA ALA A 27 9.11 6.63 -3.59
C ALA A 27 8.16 7.53 -2.79
N ILE A 28 7.28 8.24 -3.50
CA ILE A 28 6.17 9.00 -2.91
C ILE A 28 4.88 8.29 -3.30
N PRO A 29 4.32 7.45 -2.42
CA PRO A 29 3.09 6.73 -2.71
C PRO A 29 1.87 7.64 -2.62
N ALA A 30 0.85 7.34 -3.43
CA ALA A 30 -0.51 7.80 -3.28
C ALA A 30 -1.38 6.63 -2.83
N PHE A 31 -1.98 6.77 -1.66
CA PHE A 31 -2.93 5.81 -1.09
C PHE A 31 -4.35 6.27 -1.34
N ILE A 32 -5.20 5.36 -1.78
CA ILE A 32 -6.62 5.62 -2.06
C ILE A 32 -7.45 4.71 -1.16
N GLY A 33 -8.41 5.30 -0.42
CA GLY A 33 -9.30 4.54 0.45
C GLY A 33 -10.19 5.43 1.30
N HIS A 34 -10.96 4.82 2.19
CA HIS A 34 -11.87 5.51 3.11
C HIS A 34 -11.13 6.02 4.36
N THR A 35 -11.63 7.10 4.91
CA THR A 35 -11.08 7.76 6.10
C THR A 35 -12.20 8.14 7.06
N GLN A 36 -11.92 8.43 8.31
CA GLN A 36 -12.96 8.84 9.25
C GLN A 36 -13.65 10.15 8.80
N PHE A 37 -12.87 11.07 8.31
CA PHE A 37 -13.27 12.31 7.64
C PHE A 37 -12.11 12.73 6.71
N ALA A 38 -12.35 13.71 5.85
CA ALA A 38 -11.30 14.29 5.01
C ALA A 38 -11.47 15.81 5.01
N ARG A 39 -10.67 16.55 5.80
CA ARG A 39 -10.81 18.00 5.93
C ARG A 39 -9.54 18.71 6.38
N ASP A 40 -9.36 19.93 5.89
CA ASP A 40 -8.37 20.89 6.38
C ASP A 40 -9.12 22.14 6.87
N GLY A 41 -9.32 22.24 8.19
CA GLY A 41 -10.21 23.22 8.78
C GLY A 41 -11.66 23.04 8.27
N ASN A 42 -12.13 24.02 7.51
CA ASN A 42 -13.47 23.99 6.89
C ASN A 42 -13.47 23.50 5.43
N LYS A 43 -12.29 23.19 4.87
CA LYS A 43 -12.17 22.72 3.49
C LYS A 43 -12.34 21.21 3.45
N ASP A 44 -13.29 20.73 2.64
CA ASP A 44 -13.44 19.31 2.33
C ASP A 44 -12.29 18.84 1.43
N LEU A 45 -11.68 17.72 1.79
CA LEU A 45 -10.59 17.07 1.05
C LEU A 45 -11.05 15.78 0.35
N THR A 46 -12.33 15.40 0.42
CA THR A 46 -12.84 14.19 -0.22
C THR A 46 -12.58 14.23 -1.73
N GLY A 47 -11.97 13.18 -2.27
CA GLY A 47 -11.57 13.09 -3.68
C GLY A 47 -10.41 14.00 -4.08
N ILE A 48 -9.79 14.72 -3.15
CA ILE A 48 -8.66 15.61 -3.42
C ILE A 48 -7.38 14.96 -2.91
N PRO A 49 -6.37 14.75 -3.77
CA PRO A 49 -5.06 14.29 -3.33
C PRO A 49 -4.43 15.27 -2.35
N PHE A 50 -4.13 14.83 -1.15
CA PHE A 50 -3.55 15.67 -0.11
C PHE A 50 -2.27 15.06 0.43
N ARG A 51 -1.20 15.85 0.48
CA ARG A 51 0.13 15.43 0.89
C ARG A 51 0.27 15.45 2.40
N ILE A 52 0.74 14.35 2.97
CA ILE A 52 1.10 14.21 4.38
C ILE A 52 2.49 13.61 4.52
N SER A 53 3.12 13.74 5.69
CA SER A 53 4.45 13.22 5.97
C SER A 53 4.53 12.33 7.22
N SER A 54 3.46 12.23 7.97
CA SER A 54 3.43 11.45 9.22
C SER A 54 2.03 10.95 9.55
N MET A 55 1.96 9.95 10.44
CA MET A 55 0.69 9.47 10.98
C MET A 55 -0.04 10.53 11.83
N ALA A 56 0.70 11.46 12.45
CA ALA A 56 0.09 12.58 13.17
C ALA A 56 -0.66 13.53 12.23
N GLU A 57 -0.10 13.81 11.05
CA GLU A 57 -0.81 14.56 10.01
C GLU A 57 -2.01 13.79 9.46
N PHE A 58 -1.88 12.46 9.29
CA PHE A 58 -3.03 11.63 8.92
C PHE A 58 -4.17 11.80 9.92
N HIS A 59 -3.90 11.68 11.23
CA HIS A 59 -4.92 11.88 12.26
C HIS A 59 -5.57 13.28 12.20
N SER A 60 -4.79 14.31 11.91
CA SER A 60 -5.30 15.68 11.87
C SER A 60 -6.25 15.95 10.71
N PHE A 61 -5.98 15.37 9.53
CA PHE A 61 -6.73 15.64 8.30
C PHE A 61 -7.73 14.55 7.93
N PHE A 62 -7.49 13.30 8.36
CA PHE A 62 -8.24 12.12 7.94
C PHE A 62 -8.83 11.30 9.09
N GLY A 63 -8.46 11.60 10.34
CA GLY A 63 -9.03 10.98 11.53
C GLY A 63 -8.34 9.69 11.96
N PHE A 64 -9.09 8.85 12.66
CA PHE A 64 -8.61 7.67 13.38
C PHE A 64 -9.14 6.37 12.77
N ALA A 65 -8.86 5.25 13.45
CA ALA A 65 -9.26 3.91 13.03
C ALA A 65 -10.79 3.76 12.92
N PRO A 66 -11.28 2.97 11.96
CA PRO A 66 -12.68 2.59 11.90
C PRO A 66 -13.03 1.64 13.06
N THR A 67 -14.24 1.75 13.59
CA THR A 67 -14.79 0.74 14.48
C THR A 67 -15.41 -0.39 13.64
N LEU A 68 -14.61 -1.37 13.29
CA LEU A 68 -15.07 -2.56 12.56
C LEU A 68 -15.92 -3.43 13.49
N ARG A 69 -17.16 -3.75 13.08
CA ARG A 69 -18.11 -4.53 13.87
C ARG A 69 -18.31 -5.91 13.26
N PHE A 70 -18.15 -6.93 14.09
CA PHE A 70 -18.29 -8.34 13.74
C PHE A 70 -19.58 -8.90 14.32
N GLY A 71 -20.32 -9.66 13.54
CA GLY A 71 -21.47 -10.40 14.02
C GLY A 71 -21.08 -11.70 14.72
N ILE A 72 -21.94 -12.23 15.58
CA ILE A 72 -21.79 -13.54 16.23
C ILE A 72 -22.97 -14.41 15.86
N ARG A 73 -22.71 -15.61 15.32
CA ARG A 73 -23.73 -16.62 14.95
C ARG A 73 -23.47 -17.95 15.66
N PRO A 74 -24.53 -18.76 15.89
CA PRO A 74 -24.36 -20.16 16.28
C PRO A 74 -23.65 -20.95 15.18
N GLU A 75 -22.94 -22.03 15.56
CA GLU A 75 -22.22 -22.90 14.63
C GLU A 75 -23.15 -23.59 13.61
N ASP A 76 -24.40 -23.90 14.02
CA ASP A 76 -25.38 -24.63 13.21
C ASP A 76 -26.29 -23.75 12.32
N SER A 77 -26.00 -22.45 12.18
CA SER A 77 -26.78 -21.58 11.32
C SER A 77 -26.43 -21.81 9.86
N GLU A 78 -27.28 -22.52 9.13
CA GLU A 78 -27.26 -22.58 7.67
C GLU A 78 -27.53 -21.17 7.10
N SER A 79 -26.50 -20.44 6.77
CA SER A 79 -26.61 -19.21 5.98
C SER A 79 -26.02 -19.46 4.60
N GLU A 80 -26.65 -18.95 3.56
CA GLU A 80 -26.21 -19.08 2.17
C GLU A 80 -24.79 -18.47 1.92
N ASP A 81 -24.21 -17.77 2.90
CA ASP A 81 -22.97 -16.99 2.74
C ASP A 81 -21.91 -17.31 3.83
N THR A 82 -21.71 -18.62 4.11
CA THR A 82 -20.75 -19.08 5.16
C THR A 82 -19.28 -19.09 4.73
N THR A 83 -18.95 -18.74 3.49
CA THR A 83 -17.61 -18.91 2.93
C THR A 83 -16.54 -18.02 3.58
N ASN A 84 -16.93 -16.98 4.31
CA ASN A 84 -16.02 -16.02 4.94
C ASN A 84 -16.13 -15.98 6.48
N ASP A 85 -17.03 -16.75 7.09
CA ASP A 85 -17.20 -16.78 8.54
C ASP A 85 -15.99 -17.39 9.25
N ILE A 86 -15.65 -16.86 10.42
CA ILE A 86 -14.50 -17.30 11.22
C ILE A 86 -15.00 -18.16 12.37
N ASN A 87 -14.55 -19.41 12.42
CA ASN A 87 -14.85 -20.29 13.54
C ASN A 87 -14.03 -19.91 14.78
N VAL A 88 -14.72 -19.61 15.88
CA VAL A 88 -14.13 -19.33 17.18
C VAL A 88 -14.37 -20.53 18.08
N LEU A 89 -13.27 -21.12 18.54
CA LEU A 89 -13.28 -22.22 19.49
C LEU A 89 -13.00 -21.72 20.91
N PHE A 90 -13.74 -22.21 21.89
CA PHE A 90 -13.52 -21.99 23.32
C PHE A 90 -13.75 -23.30 24.09
N PRO A 91 -13.34 -23.42 25.35
CA PRO A 91 -13.30 -24.71 26.07
C PRO A 91 -14.62 -25.50 26.09
N ASP A 92 -15.74 -24.80 26.07
CA ASP A 92 -17.06 -25.41 26.23
C ASP A 92 -17.98 -25.28 25.02
N GLY A 93 -17.45 -24.92 23.84
CA GLY A 93 -18.24 -24.74 22.63
C GLY A 93 -17.51 -23.94 21.54
N SER A 94 -18.30 -23.50 20.58
CA SER A 94 -17.85 -22.71 19.44
C SER A 94 -18.92 -21.72 19.00
N CYS A 95 -18.51 -20.73 18.23
CA CYS A 95 -19.40 -19.83 17.50
C CYS A 95 -18.74 -19.40 16.20
N GLN A 96 -19.51 -18.76 15.33
CA GLN A 96 -19.00 -18.17 14.11
C GLN A 96 -19.02 -16.65 14.21
N LEU A 97 -17.93 -16.01 13.78
CA LEU A 97 -17.86 -14.56 13.59
C LEU A 97 -18.11 -14.24 12.13
N THR A 98 -19.09 -13.39 11.87
CA THR A 98 -19.32 -12.81 10.55
C THR A 98 -18.50 -11.55 10.36
N LEU A 99 -17.94 -11.37 9.17
CA LEU A 99 -17.15 -10.19 8.84
C LEU A 99 -18.03 -8.92 8.78
N PRO A 100 -17.45 -7.74 9.06
CA PRO A 100 -18.10 -6.47 8.78
C PRO A 100 -18.54 -6.41 7.31
N LYS A 101 -19.71 -5.80 7.05
CA LYS A 101 -20.20 -5.58 5.69
C LYS A 101 -19.16 -4.87 4.81
N THR A 102 -18.46 -3.91 5.40
CA THR A 102 -17.40 -3.14 4.74
C THR A 102 -16.16 -3.12 5.65
N PHE A 103 -15.03 -3.57 5.12
CA PHE A 103 -13.77 -3.61 5.86
C PHE A 103 -12.87 -2.45 5.45
N TYR A 104 -12.97 -1.33 6.16
CA TYR A 104 -12.15 -0.14 5.91
C TYR A 104 -10.72 -0.38 6.38
N ALA A 105 -9.81 -0.56 5.44
CA ALA A 105 -8.46 -1.03 5.75
C ALA A 105 -7.38 0.06 5.61
N LEU A 106 -7.69 1.24 5.05
CA LEU A 106 -6.69 2.26 4.76
C LEU A 106 -5.91 2.67 6.01
N TYR A 107 -6.59 2.94 7.13
CA TYR A 107 -5.94 3.36 8.37
C TYR A 107 -4.86 2.36 8.83
N TYR A 108 -5.19 1.07 8.87
CA TYR A 108 -4.26 0.02 9.29
C TYR A 108 -3.09 -0.12 8.31
N ASN A 109 -3.35 0.04 7.03
CA ASN A 109 -2.33 0.04 5.99
C ASN A 109 -1.39 1.26 6.10
N MET A 110 -1.89 2.42 6.53
CA MET A 110 -1.05 3.58 6.81
C MET A 110 -0.11 3.35 8.01
N LEU A 111 -0.60 2.69 9.07
CA LEU A 111 0.28 2.27 10.18
C LEU A 111 1.39 1.34 9.69
N LEU A 112 1.05 0.38 8.82
CA LEU A 112 2.01 -0.55 8.22
C LEU A 112 3.03 0.17 7.33
N PHE A 113 2.59 1.12 6.53
CA PHE A 113 3.46 1.93 5.68
C PHE A 113 4.52 2.66 6.51
N TYR A 114 4.10 3.42 7.53
CA TYR A 114 5.04 4.15 8.37
C TYR A 114 5.95 3.23 9.19
N ALA A 115 5.45 2.09 9.68
CA ALA A 115 6.26 1.11 10.41
C ALA A 115 7.37 0.48 9.54
N ASN A 116 7.22 0.49 8.22
CA ASN A 116 8.16 -0.06 7.26
C ASN A 116 9.04 0.99 6.56
N GLY A 117 9.17 2.17 7.15
CA GLY A 117 10.06 3.23 6.65
C GLY A 117 9.39 4.19 5.68
N GLY A 118 8.05 4.25 5.71
CA GLY A 118 7.27 5.23 4.97
C GLY A 118 7.63 6.66 5.32
N GLY A 119 7.57 7.53 4.34
CA GLY A 119 7.83 8.97 4.42
C GLY A 119 6.66 9.79 3.89
N PRO A 120 6.93 10.90 3.21
CA PRO A 120 5.88 11.69 2.57
C PRO A 120 5.06 10.84 1.61
N CYS A 121 3.74 11.04 1.64
CA CYS A 121 2.79 10.34 0.78
C CYS A 121 1.57 11.21 0.49
N TYR A 122 0.76 10.80 -0.46
CA TYR A 122 -0.53 11.40 -0.76
C TYR A 122 -1.65 10.49 -0.29
N ILE A 123 -2.69 11.08 0.28
CA ILE A 123 -3.93 10.40 0.62
C ILE A 123 -5.04 10.96 -0.28
N VAL A 124 -5.82 10.07 -0.86
CA VAL A 124 -7.06 10.42 -1.56
C VAL A 124 -8.21 9.70 -0.87
N SER A 125 -8.93 10.42 -0.03
CA SER A 125 -10.12 9.89 0.63
C SER A 125 -11.25 9.75 -0.39
N VAL A 126 -11.87 8.59 -0.47
CA VAL A 126 -13.01 8.31 -1.35
C VAL A 126 -14.36 8.36 -0.62
N GLY A 127 -14.35 8.57 0.69
CA GLY A 127 -15.54 8.67 1.54
C GLY A 127 -15.18 8.44 3.00
N ASP A 128 -16.19 8.52 3.87
CA ASP A 128 -16.07 8.20 5.28
C ASP A 128 -16.43 6.71 5.56
N TYR A 129 -16.41 6.32 6.83
CA TYR A 129 -16.70 4.94 7.25
C TYR A 129 -18.20 4.57 7.26
N GLU A 130 -19.09 5.45 6.76
CA GLU A 130 -20.51 5.18 6.58
C GLU A 130 -20.86 4.85 5.12
N HIS A 131 -19.92 5.08 4.18
CA HIS A 131 -20.11 4.84 2.76
C HIS A 131 -19.67 3.44 2.36
N ASP A 132 -20.55 2.72 1.63
CA ASP A 132 -20.20 1.43 1.02
C ASP A 132 -19.13 1.61 -0.08
N PHE A 133 -18.33 0.59 -0.31
CA PHE A 133 -17.34 0.58 -1.39
C PHE A 133 -18.00 0.64 -2.76
N LYS A 134 -17.53 1.56 -3.59
CA LYS A 134 -17.92 1.68 -4.99
C LYS A 134 -16.68 1.85 -5.87
N SER A 135 -16.47 0.96 -6.81
CA SER A 135 -15.31 1.01 -7.70
C SER A 135 -15.17 2.33 -8.46
N ILE A 136 -16.29 3.03 -8.72
CA ILE A 136 -16.30 4.33 -9.38
C ILE A 136 -15.59 5.42 -8.56
N ASP A 137 -15.72 5.41 -7.22
CA ASP A 137 -15.10 6.43 -6.37
C ASP A 137 -13.58 6.29 -6.36
N PHE A 138 -13.07 5.07 -6.37
CA PHE A 138 -11.65 4.78 -6.49
C PHE A 138 -11.09 5.14 -7.87
N THR A 139 -11.85 4.90 -8.94
CA THR A 139 -11.43 5.31 -10.29
C THR A 139 -11.44 6.83 -10.45
N ASN A 140 -12.39 7.53 -9.85
CA ASN A 140 -12.40 9.00 -9.80
C ASN A 140 -11.21 9.56 -9.02
N ALA A 141 -10.81 8.92 -7.93
CA ALA A 141 -9.61 9.29 -7.17
C ALA A 141 -8.33 9.13 -8.03
N LEU A 142 -8.22 8.06 -8.83
CA LEU A 142 -7.13 7.90 -9.80
C LEU A 142 -7.15 9.02 -10.86
N LEU A 143 -8.31 9.46 -11.32
CA LEU A 143 -8.42 10.60 -12.24
C LEU A 143 -7.96 11.91 -11.58
N ALA A 144 -8.32 12.14 -10.31
CA ALA A 144 -7.88 13.30 -9.55
C ALA A 144 -6.35 13.35 -9.41
N LEU A 145 -5.71 12.19 -9.21
CA LEU A 145 -4.26 12.06 -9.12
C LEU A 145 -3.51 12.44 -10.40
N LYS A 146 -4.15 12.52 -11.57
CA LYS A 146 -3.49 12.97 -12.81
C LYS A 146 -2.99 14.42 -12.73
N LYS A 147 -3.57 15.23 -11.84
CA LYS A 147 -3.17 16.64 -11.66
C LYS A 147 -1.90 16.79 -10.81
N GLU A 148 -1.59 15.78 -9.99
CA GLU A 148 -0.39 15.78 -9.14
C GLU A 148 0.79 15.18 -9.92
N GLN A 149 1.96 15.82 -9.85
CA GLN A 149 3.16 15.37 -10.55
C GLN A 149 4.13 14.59 -9.64
N GLU A 150 4.07 14.82 -8.33
CA GLU A 150 5.00 14.27 -7.35
C GLU A 150 4.79 12.75 -7.06
N PRO A 151 3.55 12.20 -7.00
CA PRO A 151 3.38 10.78 -6.69
C PRO A 151 4.05 9.86 -7.70
N THR A 152 4.79 8.87 -7.20
CA THR A 152 5.53 7.90 -8.01
C THR A 152 5.03 6.46 -7.83
N LEU A 153 4.27 6.20 -6.77
CA LEU A 153 3.66 4.90 -6.49
C LEU A 153 2.14 5.07 -6.33
N VAL A 154 1.39 4.05 -6.71
CA VAL A 154 -0.08 3.98 -6.51
C VAL A 154 -0.40 2.73 -5.72
N VAL A 155 -1.14 2.90 -4.63
CA VAL A 155 -1.52 1.82 -3.70
C VAL A 155 -2.98 1.94 -3.34
N VAL A 156 -3.77 0.89 -3.57
CA VAL A 156 -5.21 0.86 -3.28
C VAL A 156 -5.51 -0.36 -2.41
N PRO A 157 -5.17 -0.34 -1.12
CA PRO A 157 -5.25 -1.52 -0.26
C PRO A 157 -6.68 -1.98 0.00
N GLU A 158 -7.68 -1.12 -0.16
CA GLU A 158 -9.08 -1.46 0.01
C GLU A 158 -9.71 -2.15 -1.20
N ALA A 159 -9.05 -2.17 -2.35
CA ALA A 159 -9.57 -2.83 -3.55
C ALA A 159 -9.90 -4.32 -3.31
N VAL A 160 -9.08 -5.01 -2.52
CA VAL A 160 -9.24 -6.45 -2.24
C VAL A 160 -10.32 -6.79 -1.20
N TYR A 161 -10.98 -5.79 -0.64
CA TYR A 161 -12.15 -5.95 0.23
C TYR A 161 -13.48 -5.68 -0.48
N MET A 162 -13.44 -5.37 -1.77
CA MET A 162 -14.61 -5.28 -2.65
C MET A 162 -15.00 -6.66 -3.16
N GLU A 163 -16.11 -6.72 -3.90
CA GLU A 163 -16.39 -7.88 -4.73
C GLU A 163 -15.31 -8.09 -5.79
N GLU A 164 -15.05 -9.34 -6.17
CA GLU A 164 -13.94 -9.70 -7.06
C GLU A 164 -13.91 -8.87 -8.36
N GLY A 165 -15.06 -8.71 -9.01
CA GLY A 165 -15.17 -7.94 -10.24
C GLY A 165 -14.82 -6.45 -10.08
N ASP A 166 -15.21 -5.84 -8.96
CA ASP A 166 -14.90 -4.44 -8.66
C ASP A 166 -13.45 -4.26 -8.23
N CYS A 167 -12.88 -5.22 -7.50
CA CYS A 167 -11.46 -5.25 -7.19
C CYS A 167 -10.61 -5.14 -8.47
N TYR A 168 -10.86 -6.02 -9.45
CA TYR A 168 -10.10 -6.01 -10.70
C TYR A 168 -10.36 -4.78 -11.58
N LYS A 169 -11.55 -4.18 -11.53
CA LYS A 169 -11.81 -2.88 -12.19
C LYS A 169 -10.89 -1.79 -11.62
N VAL A 170 -10.78 -1.69 -10.30
CA VAL A 170 -9.92 -0.70 -9.63
C VAL A 170 -8.46 -0.98 -9.93
N GLN A 171 -8.00 -2.22 -9.83
CA GLN A 171 -6.61 -2.58 -10.10
C GLN A 171 -6.22 -2.34 -11.56
N THR A 172 -7.09 -2.69 -12.51
CA THR A 172 -6.86 -2.42 -13.94
C THR A 172 -6.84 -0.91 -14.23
N ALA A 173 -7.70 -0.12 -13.55
CA ALA A 173 -7.66 1.34 -13.67
C ALA A 173 -6.34 1.92 -13.11
N ALA A 174 -5.80 1.37 -12.03
CA ALA A 174 -4.49 1.76 -11.50
C ALA A 174 -3.34 1.42 -12.51
N LEU A 175 -3.41 0.28 -13.19
CA LEU A 175 -2.47 -0.07 -14.25
C LEU A 175 -2.55 0.89 -15.44
N MET A 176 -3.75 1.23 -15.88
CA MET A 176 -3.99 2.21 -16.94
C MET A 176 -3.42 3.57 -16.55
N HIS A 177 -3.69 4.02 -15.33
CA HIS A 177 -3.17 5.26 -14.78
C HIS A 177 -1.64 5.30 -14.79
N CYS A 178 -0.97 4.23 -14.34
CA CYS A 178 0.49 4.17 -14.26
C CYS A 178 1.15 4.01 -15.65
N GLY A 179 0.65 3.11 -16.49
CA GLY A 179 1.33 2.72 -17.73
C GLY A 179 0.92 3.50 -18.97
N ASN A 180 -0.31 4.03 -19.01
CA ASN A 180 -0.80 4.81 -20.15
C ASN A 180 -0.82 6.31 -19.87
N ASP A 181 -1.47 6.71 -18.78
CA ASP A 181 -1.78 8.11 -18.55
C ASP A 181 -0.58 8.90 -18.04
N MET A 182 0.14 8.37 -17.06
CA MET A 182 1.22 9.09 -16.37
C MET A 182 2.61 8.64 -16.78
N LYS A 183 2.84 7.34 -16.95
CA LYS A 183 4.12 6.70 -17.32
C LYS A 183 5.29 6.91 -16.35
N ASN A 184 5.12 7.78 -15.35
CA ASN A 184 6.09 8.09 -14.29
C ASN A 184 5.73 7.46 -12.94
N ARG A 185 4.78 6.53 -12.91
CA ARG A 185 4.25 5.88 -11.70
C ARG A 185 4.30 4.37 -11.81
N PHE A 186 4.30 3.75 -10.64
CA PHE A 186 4.34 2.29 -10.51
C PHE A 186 3.27 1.84 -9.51
N ALA A 187 2.44 0.86 -9.87
CA ALA A 187 1.39 0.35 -8.99
C ALA A 187 1.90 -0.82 -8.13
N ILE A 188 1.50 -0.87 -6.88
CA ILE A 188 1.71 -2.01 -6.00
C ILE A 188 0.34 -2.63 -5.74
N LEU A 189 0.16 -3.87 -6.19
CA LEU A 189 -1.12 -4.56 -6.19
C LEU A 189 -1.14 -5.68 -5.16
N ASP A 190 -2.31 -5.92 -4.60
CA ASP A 190 -2.61 -7.03 -3.70
C ASP A 190 -3.41 -8.12 -4.43
N VAL A 191 -3.19 -9.36 -4.05
CA VAL A 191 -3.94 -10.50 -4.58
C VAL A 191 -5.28 -10.60 -3.83
N PHE A 192 -6.39 -10.60 -4.57
CA PHE A 192 -7.73 -10.80 -4.01
C PHE A 192 -7.79 -12.14 -3.27
N ASN A 193 -8.36 -12.16 -2.06
CA ASN A 193 -8.38 -13.34 -1.20
C ASN A 193 -6.99 -13.99 -0.96
N GLY A 194 -5.90 -13.24 -1.05
CA GLY A 194 -4.53 -13.74 -0.94
C GLY A 194 -4.13 -14.34 0.42
N TYR A 195 -5.09 -14.57 1.30
CA TYR A 195 -4.94 -15.28 2.56
C TYR A 195 -5.57 -16.67 2.55
N LYS A 196 -6.30 -17.04 1.48
CA LYS A 196 -6.94 -18.35 1.35
C LYS A 196 -6.02 -19.34 0.65
N ASP A 197 -5.98 -20.56 1.19
CA ASP A 197 -5.31 -21.69 0.56
C ASP A 197 -6.34 -22.48 -0.27
N GLU A 198 -6.36 -22.24 -1.57
CA GLU A 198 -7.27 -22.89 -2.52
C GLU A 198 -6.48 -23.62 -3.62
N ASN A 199 -5.39 -24.30 -3.26
CA ASN A 199 -4.55 -25.08 -4.19
C ASN A 199 -4.15 -24.30 -5.46
N GLY A 200 -3.77 -23.02 -5.28
CA GLY A 200 -3.36 -22.15 -6.37
C GLY A 200 -4.49 -21.48 -7.16
N ALA A 201 -5.77 -21.77 -6.85
CA ALA A 201 -6.91 -21.17 -7.55
C ALA A 201 -6.96 -19.64 -7.39
N VAL A 202 -6.59 -19.11 -6.22
CA VAL A 202 -6.51 -17.68 -5.93
C VAL A 202 -5.53 -16.97 -6.87
N ILE A 203 -4.34 -17.51 -7.03
CA ILE A 203 -3.29 -16.94 -7.93
C ILE A 203 -3.72 -17.08 -9.39
N LYS A 204 -4.35 -18.19 -9.76
CA LYS A 204 -4.87 -18.42 -11.11
C LYS A 204 -5.95 -17.37 -11.45
N SER A 205 -6.95 -17.18 -10.57
CA SER A 205 -8.00 -16.18 -10.73
C SER A 205 -7.41 -14.77 -10.86
N PHE A 206 -6.48 -14.40 -9.98
CA PHE A 206 -5.78 -13.11 -10.04
C PHE A 206 -5.11 -12.89 -11.40
N ARG A 207 -4.34 -13.88 -11.89
CA ARG A 207 -3.65 -13.80 -13.18
C ARG A 207 -4.60 -13.69 -14.37
N GLU A 208 -5.74 -14.38 -14.32
CA GLU A 208 -6.76 -14.36 -15.38
C GLU A 208 -7.45 -12.99 -15.45
N ASN A 209 -7.80 -12.41 -14.32
CA ASN A 209 -8.65 -11.22 -14.23
C ASN A 209 -7.90 -9.87 -14.33
N ILE A 210 -6.61 -9.80 -13.97
CA ILE A 210 -5.83 -8.55 -13.97
C ILE A 210 -5.56 -7.99 -15.39
N GLY A 211 -5.87 -8.74 -16.44
CA GLY A 211 -5.60 -8.34 -17.82
C GLY A 211 -4.14 -8.51 -18.22
N SER A 212 -3.77 -7.96 -19.38
CA SER A 212 -2.41 -8.09 -19.97
C SER A 212 -1.72 -6.76 -20.27
N ASN A 213 -2.38 -5.63 -20.02
CA ASN A 213 -1.87 -4.32 -20.37
C ASN A 213 -1.07 -3.71 -19.22
N PHE A 214 0.05 -3.06 -19.55
CA PHE A 214 0.88 -2.27 -18.63
C PHE A 214 1.46 -3.04 -17.43
N LEU A 215 1.61 -4.34 -17.53
CA LEU A 215 2.13 -5.22 -16.48
C LEU A 215 3.56 -4.85 -16.02
N ALA A 216 4.34 -4.20 -16.86
CA ALA A 216 5.66 -3.68 -16.53
C ALA A 216 5.60 -2.49 -15.55
N TYR A 217 4.44 -1.87 -15.35
CA TYR A 217 4.24 -0.75 -14.44
C TYR A 217 3.63 -1.14 -13.10
N CYS A 218 3.65 -2.42 -12.75
CA CYS A 218 3.18 -2.89 -11.46
C CYS A 218 3.97 -4.08 -10.93
N ALA A 219 3.84 -4.28 -9.64
CA ALA A 219 4.23 -5.52 -8.94
C ALA A 219 3.08 -5.96 -8.04
N SER A 220 2.90 -7.26 -7.88
CA SER A 220 1.96 -7.84 -6.93
C SER A 220 2.69 -8.70 -5.91
N TYR A 221 2.11 -8.83 -4.71
CA TYR A 221 2.69 -9.54 -3.58
C TYR A 221 1.69 -10.54 -2.99
N TYR A 222 2.21 -11.71 -2.58
CA TYR A 222 1.44 -12.80 -2.01
C TYR A 222 2.30 -13.60 -1.03
N PRO A 223 1.72 -14.15 0.04
CA PRO A 223 0.32 -14.00 0.49
C PRO A 223 0.09 -12.70 1.27
N TRP A 224 -1.13 -12.52 1.81
CA TRP A 224 -1.39 -11.53 2.82
C TRP A 224 -0.56 -11.81 4.07
N ILE A 225 -0.52 -10.83 4.99
CA ILE A 225 0.35 -10.87 6.17
C ILE A 225 -0.45 -10.71 7.46
N ASN A 226 -0.13 -11.54 8.45
CA ASN A 226 -0.61 -11.41 9.81
C ASN A 226 0.26 -10.40 10.54
N THR A 227 -0.32 -9.29 10.96
CA THR A 227 0.40 -8.17 11.56
C THR A 227 0.21 -8.12 13.07
N SER A 228 0.94 -7.21 13.74
CA SER A 228 0.81 -6.91 15.16
C SER A 228 0.48 -5.44 15.43
N ILE A 229 -0.04 -4.73 14.42
CA ILE A 229 -0.31 -3.29 14.52
C ILE A 229 -1.53 -2.97 15.40
N VAL A 230 -2.50 -3.88 15.48
CA VAL A 230 -3.66 -3.78 16.37
C VAL A 230 -3.40 -4.62 17.60
N THR A 231 -3.42 -3.99 18.75
CA THR A 231 -3.15 -4.61 20.05
C THR A 231 -4.45 -5.02 20.76
N GLU A 232 -4.34 -5.73 21.89
CA GLU A 232 -5.49 -6.10 22.71
C GLU A 232 -6.27 -4.89 23.26
N LYS A 233 -5.58 -3.77 23.45
CA LYS A 233 -6.20 -2.55 23.98
C LYS A 233 -7.06 -1.82 22.94
N ASP A 234 -6.83 -2.09 21.67
CA ASP A 234 -7.56 -1.44 20.57
C ASP A 234 -8.88 -2.14 20.26
N ILE A 235 -9.14 -3.32 20.83
CA ILE A 235 -10.32 -4.14 20.57
C ILE A 235 -11.18 -4.25 21.83
N THR A 236 -12.44 -3.86 21.68
CA THR A 236 -13.41 -3.86 22.77
C THR A 236 -14.74 -4.43 22.30
N PHE A 237 -15.75 -4.45 23.16
CA PHE A 237 -17.12 -4.83 22.78
C PHE A 237 -17.74 -3.93 21.70
N TYR A 238 -17.20 -2.74 21.45
CA TYR A 238 -17.62 -1.89 20.32
C TYR A 238 -17.31 -2.50 18.96
N ASN A 239 -16.41 -3.49 18.92
CA ASN A 239 -16.11 -4.27 17.70
C ASN A 239 -17.08 -5.44 17.48
N ILE A 240 -18.14 -5.55 18.29
CA ILE A 240 -19.21 -6.51 18.14
C ILE A 240 -20.46 -5.78 17.69
N GLU A 241 -21.20 -6.35 16.74
CA GLU A 241 -22.47 -5.81 16.29
C GLU A 241 -23.48 -5.77 17.43
N LYS A 242 -24.32 -4.73 17.47
CA LYS A 242 -25.29 -4.55 18.55
C LYS A 242 -26.27 -5.73 18.65
N ASP A 243 -26.71 -6.23 17.52
CA ASP A 243 -27.65 -7.34 17.43
C ASP A 243 -27.03 -8.67 17.88
N SER A 244 -25.71 -8.76 17.91
CA SER A 244 -24.95 -9.92 18.37
C SER A 244 -24.63 -9.90 19.86
N LEU A 245 -24.90 -8.79 20.57
CA LEU A 245 -24.61 -8.68 22.01
C LEU A 245 -25.48 -9.62 22.85
N GLU A 246 -26.74 -9.85 22.45
CA GLU A 246 -27.61 -10.83 23.13
C GLU A 246 -27.03 -12.25 23.02
N LYS A 247 -26.49 -12.59 21.85
CA LYS A 247 -25.82 -13.89 21.66
C LYS A 247 -24.53 -14.00 22.47
N LEU A 248 -23.76 -12.94 22.54
CA LEU A 248 -22.58 -12.89 23.42
C LEU A 248 -22.97 -13.07 24.89
N GLU A 249 -24.05 -12.42 25.36
CA GLU A 249 -24.58 -12.59 26.71
C GLU A 249 -24.91 -14.06 26.99
N GLU A 250 -25.65 -14.72 26.07
CA GLU A 250 -25.99 -16.13 26.17
C GLU A 250 -24.76 -17.04 26.28
N LEU A 251 -23.74 -16.80 25.43
CA LEU A 251 -22.50 -17.57 25.45
C LEU A 251 -21.74 -17.40 26.77
N ILE A 252 -21.65 -16.17 27.30
CA ILE A 252 -21.01 -15.89 28.59
C ILE A 252 -21.80 -16.52 29.75
N LEU A 253 -23.13 -16.43 29.72
CA LEU A 253 -24.00 -17.05 30.72
C LEU A 253 -23.80 -18.58 30.75
N ASN A 254 -23.76 -19.22 29.59
CA ASN A 254 -23.48 -20.64 29.46
C ASN A 254 -22.11 -21.03 30.02
N GLU A 255 -21.08 -20.21 29.80
CA GLU A 255 -19.74 -20.41 30.38
C GLU A 255 -19.80 -20.40 31.92
N PHE A 256 -20.49 -19.41 32.51
CA PHE A 256 -20.55 -19.29 33.99
C PHE A 256 -21.45 -20.34 34.63
N SER A 257 -22.52 -20.78 33.98
CA SER A 257 -23.40 -21.84 34.49
C SER A 257 -22.68 -23.18 34.67
N LYS A 258 -21.62 -23.41 33.90
CA LYS A 258 -20.79 -24.62 33.96
C LYS A 258 -19.61 -24.52 34.93
N LYS A 259 -19.27 -23.30 35.40
CA LYS A 259 -18.16 -23.07 36.33
C LYS A 259 -18.55 -23.36 37.76
N SER A 260 -17.84 -24.30 38.43
CA SER A 260 -18.00 -24.58 39.87
C SER A 260 -17.50 -23.39 40.72
N GLY A 261 -18.29 -22.98 41.72
CA GLY A 261 -17.88 -21.95 42.67
C GLY A 261 -18.29 -20.51 42.31
N VAL A 262 -19.02 -20.29 41.22
CA VAL A 262 -19.63 -18.99 40.93
C VAL A 262 -21.06 -18.99 41.49
N THR A 263 -21.41 -17.96 42.26
CA THR A 263 -22.77 -17.84 42.81
C THR A 263 -23.71 -17.27 41.76
N ASN A 264 -24.96 -17.73 41.73
CA ASN A 264 -26.00 -17.22 40.80
C ASN A 264 -26.18 -15.70 40.97
N GLU A 265 -26.00 -15.15 42.15
CA GLU A 265 -26.08 -13.72 42.42
C GLU A 265 -25.00 -12.93 41.67
N ALA A 266 -23.75 -13.40 41.68
CA ALA A 266 -22.66 -12.76 40.97
C ALA A 266 -22.84 -12.82 39.44
N VAL A 267 -23.38 -13.93 38.93
CA VAL A 267 -23.72 -14.07 37.49
C VAL A 267 -24.81 -13.10 37.10
N ASN A 268 -25.89 -13.01 37.91
CA ASN A 268 -27.00 -12.09 37.64
C ASN A 268 -26.55 -10.63 37.66
N GLU A 269 -25.73 -10.23 38.66
CA GLU A 269 -25.15 -8.87 38.71
C GLU A 269 -24.31 -8.55 37.46
N LEU A 270 -23.52 -9.51 36.98
CA LEU A 270 -22.71 -9.36 35.78
C LEU A 270 -23.60 -9.18 34.55
N MET A 271 -24.67 -9.99 34.42
CA MET A 271 -25.61 -9.92 33.27
C MET A 271 -26.44 -8.64 33.30
N ASP A 272 -26.87 -8.17 34.49
CA ASP A 272 -27.57 -6.89 34.57
C ASP A 272 -26.68 -5.70 34.14
N LYS A 273 -25.39 -5.73 34.48
CA LYS A 273 -24.42 -4.76 33.94
C LYS A 273 -24.21 -4.92 32.45
N PHE A 274 -24.18 -6.16 31.94
CA PHE A 274 -24.04 -6.41 30.50
C PHE A 274 -25.17 -5.78 29.68
N LYS A 275 -26.42 -5.87 30.14
CA LYS A 275 -27.59 -5.25 29.49
C LYS A 275 -27.50 -3.73 29.41
N LEU A 276 -26.81 -3.11 30.36
CA LEU A 276 -26.61 -1.67 30.39
C LEU A 276 -25.38 -1.21 29.59
N LEU A 277 -24.58 -2.12 29.04
CA LEU A 277 -23.28 -1.87 28.41
C LEU A 277 -23.29 -0.74 27.37
N LEU A 278 -24.31 -0.73 26.50
CA LEU A 278 -24.46 0.30 25.46
C LEU A 278 -24.89 1.68 25.98
N THR A 279 -25.37 1.76 27.21
CA THR A 279 -25.87 2.99 27.85
C THR A 279 -24.96 3.49 28.96
N MET A 280 -23.92 2.71 29.30
CA MET A 280 -22.91 3.09 30.29
C MET A 280 -22.11 4.30 29.84
N LYS A 281 -21.59 5.06 30.80
CA LYS A 281 -20.55 6.05 30.54
C LYS A 281 -19.26 5.34 30.11
N GLU A 282 -18.48 6.02 29.29
CA GLU A 282 -17.23 5.47 28.72
C GLU A 282 -16.31 4.85 29.77
N ASP A 283 -16.02 5.56 30.87
CA ASP A 283 -15.19 5.05 31.98
C ASP A 283 -15.75 3.79 32.67
N GLU A 284 -17.07 3.68 32.74
CA GLU A 284 -17.74 2.51 33.36
C GLU A 284 -17.70 1.33 32.39
N ALA A 285 -17.94 1.59 31.11
CA ALA A 285 -17.89 0.60 30.05
C ALA A 285 -16.48 0.02 29.90
N GLU A 286 -15.43 0.83 29.99
CA GLU A 286 -14.04 0.40 29.95
C GLU A 286 -13.67 -0.51 31.13
N ARG A 287 -14.10 -0.13 32.36
CA ARG A 287 -13.92 -0.98 33.55
C ARG A 287 -14.66 -2.30 33.43
N PHE A 288 -15.87 -2.27 32.86
CA PHE A 288 -16.64 -3.48 32.66
C PHE A 288 -16.03 -4.37 31.57
N HIS A 289 -15.54 -3.78 30.48
CA HIS A 289 -14.77 -4.49 29.47
C HIS A 289 -13.55 -5.20 30.09
N THR A 290 -12.78 -4.49 30.91
CA THR A 290 -11.61 -5.05 31.60
C THR A 290 -12.00 -6.22 32.49
N LEU A 291 -13.10 -6.11 33.23
CA LEU A 291 -13.63 -7.19 34.07
C LEU A 291 -14.01 -8.40 33.22
N LEU A 292 -14.82 -8.23 32.17
CA LEU A 292 -15.22 -9.31 31.27
C LEU A 292 -14.01 -10.00 30.65
N TYR A 293 -13.03 -9.23 30.24
CA TYR A 293 -11.79 -9.76 29.65
C TYR A 293 -11.01 -10.64 30.63
N GLN A 294 -11.02 -10.30 31.94
CA GLN A 294 -10.38 -11.10 32.99
C GLN A 294 -11.13 -12.37 33.34
N VAL A 295 -12.46 -12.33 33.39
CA VAL A 295 -13.26 -13.43 33.96
C VAL A 295 -13.84 -14.39 32.92
N SER A 296 -14.10 -13.96 31.68
CA SER A 296 -14.68 -14.76 30.61
C SER A 296 -13.65 -15.22 29.59
N SER A 297 -13.51 -16.53 29.41
CA SER A 297 -12.67 -17.12 28.35
C SER A 297 -13.32 -17.02 26.98
N VAL A 298 -14.64 -17.07 26.92
CA VAL A 298 -15.43 -16.89 25.70
C VAL A 298 -15.22 -15.50 25.13
N TYR A 299 -15.38 -14.46 25.98
CA TYR A 299 -15.19 -13.08 25.59
C TYR A 299 -13.77 -12.84 25.06
N ARG A 300 -12.74 -13.32 25.79
CA ARG A 300 -11.34 -13.23 25.32
C ARG A 300 -11.12 -13.91 23.98
N SER A 301 -11.68 -15.10 23.79
CA SER A 301 -11.50 -15.85 22.52
C SER A 301 -12.11 -15.09 21.35
N ILE A 302 -13.32 -14.55 21.51
CA ILE A 302 -13.99 -13.75 20.49
C ILE A 302 -13.17 -12.50 20.14
N LEU A 303 -12.75 -11.70 21.13
CA LEU A 303 -11.95 -10.50 20.88
C LEU A 303 -10.59 -10.83 20.29
N ARG A 304 -9.99 -11.95 20.66
CA ARG A 304 -8.73 -12.42 20.06
C ARG A 304 -8.90 -12.70 18.55
N GLU A 305 -9.97 -13.41 18.18
CA GLU A 305 -10.20 -13.72 16.76
C GLU A 305 -10.55 -12.46 15.96
N ILE A 306 -11.33 -11.53 16.52
CA ILE A 306 -11.56 -10.20 15.91
C ILE A 306 -10.22 -9.49 15.68
N ARG A 307 -9.34 -9.43 16.68
CA ARG A 307 -8.02 -8.84 16.56
C ARG A 307 -7.17 -9.50 15.48
N LEU A 308 -7.15 -10.84 15.44
CA LEU A 308 -6.40 -11.59 14.43
C LEU A 308 -6.91 -11.26 13.03
N ARG A 309 -8.22 -11.13 12.86
CA ARG A 309 -8.81 -10.80 11.56
C ARG A 309 -8.49 -9.37 11.13
N ILE A 310 -8.51 -8.39 12.03
CA ILE A 310 -8.14 -7.01 11.72
C ILE A 310 -6.64 -6.90 11.39
N ASN A 311 -5.82 -7.72 12.02
CA ASN A 311 -4.38 -7.81 11.74
C ASN A 311 -4.02 -8.59 10.48
N LEU A 312 -4.98 -9.23 9.82
CA LEU A 312 -4.76 -9.91 8.55
C LEU A 312 -4.94 -8.90 7.40
N LEU A 313 -3.85 -8.40 6.87
CA LEU A 313 -3.83 -7.28 5.92
C LEU A 313 -3.14 -7.64 4.59
N PRO A 314 -3.53 -6.98 3.50
CA PRO A 314 -2.81 -7.03 2.24
C PRO A 314 -1.42 -6.36 2.37
N PRO A 315 -0.39 -6.84 1.66
CA PRO A 315 0.98 -6.39 1.87
C PRO A 315 1.37 -5.08 1.15
N SER A 316 0.57 -4.54 0.23
CA SER A 316 0.96 -3.44 -0.66
C SER A 316 1.47 -2.20 0.08
N ALA A 317 0.85 -1.83 1.20
CA ALA A 317 1.27 -0.66 1.96
C ALA A 317 2.61 -0.88 2.68
N SER A 318 2.86 -2.07 3.23
CA SER A 318 4.18 -2.40 3.78
C SER A 318 5.26 -2.39 2.70
N MET A 319 4.91 -2.87 1.48
CA MET A 319 5.81 -2.82 0.34
C MET A 319 6.13 -1.39 -0.08
N ALA A 320 5.14 -0.49 -0.11
CA ALA A 320 5.38 0.93 -0.38
C ALA A 320 6.35 1.55 0.64
N GLY A 321 6.23 1.20 1.92
CA GLY A 321 7.17 1.60 2.98
C GLY A 321 8.58 1.06 2.74
N LEU A 322 8.71 -0.22 2.41
CA LEU A 322 10.00 -0.84 2.08
C LEU A 322 10.64 -0.21 0.82
N TYR A 323 9.85 0.13 -0.20
CA TYR A 323 10.34 0.84 -1.37
C TYR A 323 10.92 2.20 -0.96
N THR A 324 10.19 2.95 -0.13
CA THR A 324 10.66 4.24 0.39
C THR A 324 11.97 4.09 1.17
N MET A 325 12.05 3.10 2.05
CA MET A 325 13.26 2.83 2.85
C MET A 325 14.46 2.44 1.97
N VAL A 326 14.25 1.55 0.98
CA VAL A 326 15.32 1.08 0.08
C VAL A 326 15.79 2.21 -0.83
N ASP A 327 14.89 2.96 -1.42
CA ASP A 327 15.22 4.08 -2.30
C ASP A 327 16.06 5.13 -1.57
N ASN A 328 15.67 5.47 -0.33
CA ASN A 328 16.37 6.46 0.49
C ASN A 328 17.74 5.98 0.98
N THR A 329 17.92 4.68 1.21
CA THR A 329 19.17 4.13 1.78
C THR A 329 20.13 3.57 0.74
N ARG A 330 19.62 3.00 -0.35
CA ARG A 330 20.39 2.25 -1.34
C ARG A 330 20.20 2.76 -2.79
N GLY A 331 19.18 3.59 -3.02
CA GLY A 331 18.79 4.07 -4.34
C GLY A 331 17.73 3.17 -5.02
N VAL A 332 16.98 3.76 -5.94
CA VAL A 332 15.87 3.10 -6.70
C VAL A 332 16.34 1.90 -7.53
N TRP A 333 17.62 1.87 -7.91
CA TRP A 333 18.26 0.77 -8.64
C TRP A 333 18.47 -0.50 -7.82
N LYS A 334 18.32 -0.44 -6.50
CA LYS A 334 18.36 -1.63 -5.64
C LYS A 334 17.00 -2.30 -5.63
N ALA A 335 16.96 -3.61 -5.94
CA ALA A 335 15.74 -4.41 -5.84
C ALA A 335 15.18 -4.39 -4.41
N PRO A 336 13.86 -4.11 -4.22
CA PRO A 336 13.21 -4.08 -2.91
C PRO A 336 12.87 -5.51 -2.45
N ALA A 337 13.88 -6.35 -2.32
CA ALA A 337 13.76 -7.75 -1.93
C ALA A 337 14.92 -8.18 -1.02
N ASN A 338 14.77 -9.33 -0.36
CA ASN A 338 15.60 -9.83 0.73
C ASN A 338 15.65 -8.83 1.90
N ILE A 339 14.47 -8.32 2.27
CA ILE A 339 14.29 -7.34 3.32
C ILE A 339 13.18 -7.83 4.23
N SER A 340 13.37 -7.70 5.54
CA SER A 340 12.36 -8.05 6.54
C SER A 340 11.25 -7.01 6.59
N ILE A 341 10.03 -7.48 6.83
CA ILE A 341 8.85 -6.64 6.98
C ILE A 341 8.61 -6.42 8.47
N ASN A 342 8.56 -5.19 8.92
CA ASN A 342 8.30 -4.84 10.31
C ASN A 342 6.81 -5.03 10.66
N ASN A 343 6.53 -5.33 11.93
CA ASN A 343 5.19 -5.56 12.49
C ASN A 343 4.42 -6.68 11.79
N VAL A 344 5.11 -7.65 11.23
CA VAL A 344 4.53 -8.87 10.67
C VAL A 344 4.94 -10.06 11.51
N VAL A 345 3.95 -10.83 11.95
CA VAL A 345 4.14 -12.03 12.78
C VAL A 345 4.38 -13.26 11.91
N THR A 346 3.54 -13.46 10.90
CA THR A 346 3.63 -14.55 9.92
C THR A 346 3.04 -14.14 8.59
N PRO A 347 3.48 -14.68 7.46
CA PRO A 347 2.65 -14.66 6.26
C PRO A 347 1.37 -15.45 6.52
N ALA A 348 0.28 -15.11 5.84
CA ALA A 348 -1.01 -15.80 6.00
C ALA A 348 -0.92 -17.28 5.58
N LEU A 349 -0.07 -17.56 4.60
CA LEU A 349 0.16 -18.90 4.06
C LEU A 349 1.67 -19.17 3.97
N SER A 350 2.03 -20.45 4.11
CA SER A 350 3.42 -20.89 3.93
C SER A 350 3.63 -21.31 2.48
N ILE A 351 4.59 -20.69 1.80
CA ILE A 351 4.91 -20.96 0.39
C ILE A 351 6.12 -21.89 0.30
N THR A 352 5.97 -23.01 -0.39
CA THR A 352 7.03 -23.95 -0.72
C THR A 352 7.95 -23.41 -1.82
N ASN A 353 9.09 -24.07 -2.06
CA ASN A 353 9.97 -23.69 -3.17
C ASN A 353 9.32 -23.91 -4.54
N ALA A 354 8.56 -25.00 -4.70
CA ALA A 354 7.87 -25.32 -5.95
C ALA A 354 6.77 -24.28 -6.28
N GLU A 355 5.97 -23.90 -5.29
CA GLU A 355 4.97 -22.83 -5.45
C GLU A 355 5.63 -21.50 -5.78
N GLN A 356 6.77 -21.19 -5.16
CA GLN A 356 7.50 -19.97 -5.48
C GLN A 356 8.07 -19.97 -6.89
N GLU A 357 8.49 -21.10 -7.43
CA GLU A 357 8.93 -21.21 -8.82
C GLU A 357 7.81 -20.81 -9.78
N ASP A 358 6.58 -21.30 -9.56
CA ASP A 358 5.41 -20.89 -10.36
C ASP A 358 5.06 -19.41 -10.14
N LEU A 359 5.13 -18.90 -8.93
CA LEU A 359 4.89 -17.47 -8.66
C LEU A 359 5.89 -16.60 -9.42
N ASN A 360 7.15 -16.96 -9.44
CA ASN A 360 8.24 -16.17 -10.00
C ASN A 360 8.35 -16.30 -11.53
N VAL A 361 8.15 -17.50 -12.09
CA VAL A 361 8.29 -17.77 -13.53
C VAL A 361 7.07 -18.56 -14.03
N PRO A 362 5.87 -17.95 -14.03
CA PRO A 362 4.67 -18.64 -14.47
C PRO A 362 4.62 -18.81 -15.97
N MET A 363 3.91 -19.84 -16.46
CA MET A 363 3.74 -20.12 -17.88
C MET A 363 3.02 -18.96 -18.63
N ASN A 364 2.12 -18.25 -17.97
CA ASN A 364 1.41 -17.09 -18.54
C ASN A 364 2.17 -15.77 -18.44
N GLY A 365 3.37 -15.77 -17.88
CA GLY A 365 4.25 -14.61 -17.76
C GLY A 365 3.87 -13.59 -16.68
N LYS A 366 2.77 -13.78 -15.94
CA LYS A 366 2.32 -12.84 -14.91
C LYS A 366 2.93 -13.19 -13.54
N ALA A 367 4.13 -12.64 -13.27
CA ALA A 367 4.87 -12.94 -12.05
C ALA A 367 4.23 -12.28 -10.81
N VAL A 368 4.30 -13.00 -9.68
CA VAL A 368 3.85 -12.56 -8.37
C VAL A 368 4.98 -12.72 -7.38
N ASN A 369 5.25 -11.72 -6.55
CA ASN A 369 6.35 -11.73 -5.61
C ASN A 369 5.95 -12.40 -4.30
N ALA A 370 6.72 -13.38 -3.86
CA ALA A 370 6.45 -14.13 -2.65
C ALA A 370 6.91 -13.38 -1.38
N ILE A 371 6.12 -13.49 -0.31
CA ILE A 371 6.51 -13.13 1.05
C ILE A 371 6.66 -14.44 1.83
N ARG A 372 7.84 -14.70 2.42
CA ARG A 372 8.17 -15.97 3.06
C ARG A 372 8.79 -15.78 4.43
N SER A 373 8.58 -16.79 5.29
CA SER A 373 9.27 -16.91 6.56
C SER A 373 10.55 -17.72 6.39
N PHE A 374 11.64 -17.22 6.96
CA PHE A 374 12.94 -17.91 6.98
C PHE A 374 13.36 -18.17 8.44
N PRO A 375 13.68 -19.41 8.81
CA PRO A 375 14.14 -19.73 10.15
C PRO A 375 15.36 -18.89 10.56
N GLY A 376 15.25 -18.19 11.67
CA GLY A 376 16.32 -17.33 12.19
C GLY A 376 16.48 -15.97 11.48
N GLU A 377 15.78 -15.73 10.38
CA GLU A 377 15.90 -14.49 9.61
C GLU A 377 14.59 -13.66 9.54
N GLY A 378 13.48 -14.24 10.02
CA GLY A 378 12.16 -13.58 10.03
C GLY A 378 11.42 -13.67 8.70
N ILE A 379 10.48 -12.75 8.51
CA ILE A 379 9.59 -12.69 7.34
C ILE A 379 10.18 -11.71 6.35
N LYS A 380 10.41 -12.17 5.12
CA LYS A 380 11.09 -11.41 4.08
C LYS A 380 10.29 -11.35 2.79
N VAL A 381 10.45 -10.25 2.09
CA VAL A 381 10.08 -10.12 0.68
C VAL A 381 11.08 -10.92 -0.14
N TRP A 382 10.60 -11.94 -0.87
CA TRP A 382 11.43 -12.89 -1.61
C TRP A 382 11.11 -12.91 -3.10
N GLY A 383 10.97 -11.72 -3.70
CA GLY A 383 10.73 -11.49 -5.11
C GLY A 383 10.89 -10.02 -5.46
N ALA A 384 11.32 -9.72 -6.67
CA ALA A 384 11.49 -8.36 -7.19
C ALA A 384 11.15 -8.26 -8.67
N ARG A 385 10.11 -8.97 -9.11
CA ARG A 385 9.64 -8.93 -10.49
C ARG A 385 8.43 -8.01 -10.63
N THR A 386 8.37 -7.32 -11.76
CA THR A 386 7.13 -6.74 -12.26
C THR A 386 6.18 -7.86 -12.67
N MET A 387 4.93 -7.56 -12.87
CA MET A 387 4.00 -8.56 -13.38
C MET A 387 4.27 -8.95 -14.85
N ASP A 388 5.11 -8.20 -15.57
CA ASP A 388 5.58 -8.56 -16.93
C ASP A 388 6.81 -9.47 -16.85
N GLY A 389 6.61 -10.66 -16.31
CA GLY A 389 7.68 -11.63 -16.04
C GLY A 389 8.34 -12.21 -17.29
N ASN A 390 7.69 -12.14 -18.46
CA ASN A 390 8.22 -12.61 -19.73
C ASN A 390 9.06 -11.57 -20.46
N SER A 391 8.95 -10.29 -20.09
CA SER A 391 9.77 -9.24 -20.68
C SER A 391 11.24 -9.44 -20.33
N LEU A 392 12.11 -9.36 -21.31
CA LEU A 392 13.56 -9.36 -21.09
C LEU A 392 14.05 -8.06 -20.45
N ASP A 393 13.42 -6.95 -20.82
CA ASP A 393 13.83 -5.61 -20.40
C ASP A 393 13.15 -5.16 -19.10
N TRP A 394 11.86 -5.50 -18.92
CA TRP A 394 11.03 -4.91 -17.85
C TRP A 394 10.62 -5.85 -16.73
N ARG A 395 11.13 -7.08 -16.72
CA ARG A 395 10.76 -8.08 -15.71
C ARG A 395 11.17 -7.75 -14.27
N TYR A 396 12.07 -6.78 -14.05
CA TYR A 396 12.57 -6.43 -12.71
C TYR A 396 12.09 -5.06 -12.26
N ILE A 397 11.57 -4.99 -11.03
CA ILE A 397 11.03 -3.77 -10.42
C ILE A 397 12.06 -2.65 -10.39
N ASN A 398 13.29 -2.94 -9.94
CA ASN A 398 14.35 -1.95 -9.87
C ASN A 398 14.74 -1.42 -11.24
N VAL A 399 14.76 -2.22 -12.28
CA VAL A 399 15.07 -1.77 -13.65
C VAL A 399 13.98 -0.81 -14.13
N ARG A 400 12.70 -1.21 -14.06
CA ARG A 400 11.60 -0.35 -14.52
C ARG A 400 11.54 0.96 -13.75
N ARG A 401 11.67 0.92 -12.43
CA ARG A 401 11.62 2.12 -11.60
C ARG A 401 12.84 3.02 -11.78
N THR A 402 14.02 2.46 -12.01
CA THR A 402 15.21 3.24 -12.36
C THR A 402 15.02 3.96 -13.69
N MET A 403 14.45 3.30 -14.69
CA MET A 403 14.18 3.97 -15.97
C MET A 403 13.14 5.09 -15.82
N ILE A 404 12.05 4.87 -15.07
CA ILE A 404 11.09 5.94 -14.75
C ILE A 404 11.79 7.14 -14.07
N PHE A 405 12.68 6.89 -13.11
CA PHE A 405 13.45 7.92 -12.43
C PHE A 405 14.34 8.70 -13.39
N LEU A 406 15.07 8.01 -14.26
CA LEU A 406 15.96 8.65 -15.24
C LEU A 406 15.15 9.46 -16.27
N GLU A 407 14.11 8.85 -16.85
CA GLU A 407 13.23 9.47 -17.82
C GLU A 407 12.61 10.76 -17.28
N GLU A 408 12.03 10.72 -16.08
CA GLU A 408 11.35 11.88 -15.50
C GLU A 408 12.33 12.98 -15.05
N SER A 409 13.50 12.61 -14.51
CA SER A 409 14.54 13.58 -14.12
C SER A 409 15.10 14.32 -15.33
N ILE A 410 15.40 13.59 -16.41
CA ILE A 410 15.90 14.18 -17.65
C ILE A 410 14.82 15.03 -18.32
N LYS A 411 13.58 14.56 -18.40
CA LYS A 411 12.44 15.29 -18.96
C LYS A 411 12.22 16.62 -18.23
N ASN A 412 12.27 16.62 -16.89
CA ASN A 412 12.09 17.84 -16.10
C ASN A 412 13.24 18.83 -16.33
N ALA A 413 14.47 18.36 -16.43
CA ALA A 413 15.63 19.20 -16.73
C ALA A 413 15.58 19.75 -18.17
N ALA A 414 15.12 18.93 -19.13
CA ALA A 414 14.97 19.34 -20.52
C ALA A 414 13.95 20.47 -20.73
N ARG A 415 13.02 20.69 -19.78
CA ARG A 415 12.09 21.83 -19.83
C ARG A 415 12.79 23.20 -19.90
N ALA A 416 14.01 23.30 -19.37
CA ALA A 416 14.80 24.53 -19.46
C ALA A 416 15.19 24.90 -20.89
N TYR A 417 15.12 23.95 -21.84
CA TYR A 417 15.45 24.14 -23.24
C TYR A 417 14.23 24.29 -24.15
N VAL A 418 13.04 24.25 -23.57
CA VAL A 418 11.80 24.52 -24.34
C VAL A 418 11.83 25.99 -24.79
N PHE A 419 11.58 26.22 -26.09
CA PHE A 419 11.71 27.52 -26.78
C PHE A 419 13.15 27.99 -27.04
N GLU A 420 14.19 27.23 -26.69
CA GLU A 420 15.54 27.54 -27.15
C GLU A 420 15.71 27.18 -28.64
N PRO A 421 16.55 27.91 -29.39
CA PRO A 421 16.79 27.60 -30.81
C PRO A 421 17.33 26.18 -31.00
N ASN A 422 16.84 25.50 -32.03
CA ASN A 422 17.28 24.14 -32.40
C ASN A 422 18.63 24.18 -33.14
N VAL A 423 19.71 24.42 -32.41
CA VAL A 423 21.07 24.60 -32.92
C VAL A 423 22.08 23.73 -32.16
N ALA A 424 23.24 23.51 -32.79
CA ALA A 424 24.30 22.65 -32.24
C ALA A 424 24.75 23.04 -30.82
N ASN A 425 24.74 24.32 -30.46
CA ASN A 425 25.08 24.76 -29.09
C ASN A 425 24.07 24.25 -28.05
N THR A 426 22.77 24.30 -28.36
CA THR A 426 21.70 23.76 -27.51
C THR A 426 21.87 22.24 -27.32
N TRP A 427 22.18 21.52 -28.40
CA TRP A 427 22.39 20.05 -28.33
C TRP A 427 23.59 19.67 -27.47
N VAL A 428 24.72 20.40 -27.60
CA VAL A 428 25.92 20.17 -26.78
C VAL A 428 25.64 20.45 -25.30
N ASN A 429 24.90 21.51 -24.99
CA ASN A 429 24.56 21.86 -23.62
C ASN A 429 23.63 20.78 -22.99
N MET A 430 22.60 20.33 -23.71
CA MET A 430 21.71 19.25 -23.27
C MET A 430 22.50 17.94 -23.05
N ARG A 431 23.35 17.56 -24.01
CA ARG A 431 24.19 16.37 -23.90
C ARG A 431 25.07 16.43 -22.65
N SER A 432 25.75 17.56 -22.40
CA SER A 432 26.61 17.73 -21.23
C SER A 432 25.83 17.67 -19.92
N MET A 433 24.62 18.24 -19.88
CA MET A 433 23.75 18.20 -18.72
C MET A 433 23.32 16.75 -18.40
N ILE A 434 22.89 15.98 -19.41
CA ILE A 434 22.48 14.58 -19.27
C ILE A 434 23.67 13.71 -18.90
N ASP A 435 24.85 13.91 -19.54
CA ASP A 435 26.08 13.18 -19.19
C ASP A 435 26.47 13.36 -17.73
N GLY A 436 26.46 14.60 -17.26
CA GLY A 436 26.76 14.91 -15.85
C GLY A 436 25.83 14.17 -14.88
N PHE A 437 24.53 14.10 -15.18
CA PHE A 437 23.55 13.39 -14.38
C PHE A 437 23.79 11.87 -14.41
N LEU A 438 23.85 11.26 -15.61
CA LEU A 438 24.03 9.82 -15.75
C LEU A 438 25.35 9.33 -15.16
N ARG A 439 26.41 10.12 -15.30
CA ARG A 439 27.71 9.87 -14.65
C ARG A 439 27.61 9.91 -13.12
N GLY A 440 26.78 10.81 -12.57
CA GLY A 440 26.46 10.85 -11.14
C GLY A 440 25.72 9.60 -10.67
N VAL A 441 24.73 9.12 -11.41
CA VAL A 441 24.00 7.89 -11.14
C VAL A 441 24.92 6.67 -11.23
N TRP A 442 25.74 6.57 -12.29
CA TRP A 442 26.73 5.50 -12.46
C TRP A 442 27.73 5.43 -11.31
N LYS A 443 28.31 6.56 -10.86
CA LYS A 443 29.23 6.61 -9.72
C LYS A 443 28.61 6.08 -8.43
N ARG A 444 27.30 6.24 -8.25
CA ARG A 444 26.54 5.68 -7.11
C ARG A 444 26.15 4.22 -7.30
N GLY A 445 26.52 3.58 -8.42
CA GLY A 445 26.22 2.20 -8.73
C GLY A 445 24.82 1.99 -9.32
N GLY A 446 24.16 3.03 -9.81
CA GLY A 446 22.84 2.96 -10.41
C GLY A 446 22.81 2.44 -11.85
N LEU A 447 23.94 2.49 -12.54
CA LEU A 447 24.13 1.97 -13.90
C LEU A 447 25.29 0.95 -13.88
N ALA A 448 25.13 -0.14 -14.61
CA ALA A 448 26.15 -1.16 -14.79
C ALA A 448 27.16 -0.71 -15.87
N GLY A 449 28.42 -1.13 -15.74
CA GLY A 449 29.49 -0.79 -16.67
C GLY A 449 30.79 -0.48 -15.92
N THR A 450 31.92 -0.83 -16.51
CA THR A 450 33.25 -0.58 -15.91
C THR A 450 33.70 0.86 -16.13
N SER A 451 33.19 1.49 -17.19
CA SER A 451 33.40 2.90 -17.51
C SER A 451 32.07 3.59 -17.83
N PRO A 452 31.99 4.91 -17.83
CA PRO A 452 30.77 5.62 -18.28
C PRO A 452 30.36 5.25 -19.69
N GLU A 453 31.32 5.05 -20.58
CA GLU A 453 31.11 4.70 -22.00
C GLU A 453 30.49 3.29 -22.17
N ASP A 454 30.77 2.36 -21.22
CA ASP A 454 30.15 1.03 -21.18
C ASP A 454 28.75 1.07 -20.54
N ALA A 455 28.50 2.09 -19.68
CA ALA A 455 27.29 2.17 -18.88
C ALA A 455 26.12 2.82 -19.64
N TYR A 456 26.38 3.83 -20.47
CA TYR A 456 25.35 4.55 -21.22
C TYR A 456 25.94 5.28 -22.45
N SER A 457 25.07 5.60 -23.39
CA SER A 457 25.39 6.47 -24.54
C SER A 457 24.32 7.54 -24.68
N ILE A 458 24.71 8.72 -25.22
CA ILE A 458 23.81 9.85 -25.40
C ILE A 458 23.90 10.29 -26.85
N HIS A 459 22.77 10.23 -27.55
CA HIS A 459 22.59 10.60 -28.92
C HIS A 459 21.66 11.81 -29.02
N ILE A 460 22.15 12.95 -29.46
CA ILE A 460 21.38 14.19 -29.66
C ILE A 460 21.95 14.92 -30.86
N GLY A 461 21.12 15.27 -31.82
CA GLY A 461 21.48 16.16 -32.92
C GLY A 461 21.16 15.64 -34.29
N LEU A 462 21.63 16.40 -35.29
CA LEU A 462 21.42 16.11 -36.70
C LEU A 462 22.12 14.80 -37.10
N GLY A 463 21.38 13.91 -37.76
CA GLY A 463 21.86 12.59 -38.15
C GLY A 463 21.76 11.51 -37.07
N ASP A 464 21.60 11.88 -35.78
CA ASP A 464 21.34 10.97 -34.68
C ASP A 464 19.83 10.84 -34.39
N THR A 465 19.24 11.95 -33.91
CA THR A 465 17.84 12.00 -33.45
C THR A 465 16.98 12.99 -34.25
N MET A 466 17.56 13.75 -35.16
CA MET A 466 16.88 14.75 -35.96
C MET A 466 17.27 14.64 -37.45
N THR A 467 16.32 14.94 -38.29
CA THR A 467 16.48 15.10 -39.75
C THR A 467 16.70 16.58 -40.07
N PRO A 468 17.18 16.91 -41.29
CA PRO A 468 17.25 18.31 -41.75
C PRO A 468 15.88 19.00 -41.77
N GLU A 469 14.79 18.26 -42.01
CA GLU A 469 13.42 18.76 -41.98
C GLU A 469 13.00 19.19 -40.58
N ASP A 470 13.36 18.42 -39.54
CA ASP A 470 13.05 18.75 -38.13
C ASP A 470 13.72 20.08 -37.70
N ILE A 471 14.88 20.41 -38.28
CA ILE A 471 15.56 21.70 -38.01
C ILE A 471 14.85 22.86 -38.69
N LEU A 472 14.23 22.63 -39.87
CA LEU A 472 13.48 23.64 -40.57
C LEU A 472 12.12 23.95 -39.95
N GLU A 473 11.54 22.96 -39.27
CA GLU A 473 10.28 23.09 -38.56
C GLU A 473 10.44 23.76 -37.18
N GLY A 474 11.64 23.77 -36.58
CA GLY A 474 12.00 24.47 -35.35
C GLY A 474 12.17 23.57 -34.11
#